data_d7ec7e2ac5f0af9934d183e17558d4d7
#
_entry.id   d7ec7e2ac5f0af9934d183e17558d4d7
#
_cell.length_a   1.000
_cell.length_b   1.000
_cell.length_c   1.000
_cell.angle_alpha   90.00
_cell.angle_beta   90.00
_cell.angle_gamma   90.00
#
_symmetry.space_group_name_H-M   'P 1'
#
loop_
_entity.id
_entity.type
_entity.pdbx_description
1 polymer ?
#
loop_
_entity_poly.entity_id
_entity_poly.type
_entity_poly.pdbx_seq_one_letter_code
_entity_poly.pdbx_strand_id
1 'polypeptide(L)'
;MAIEDVLRAGNYHLIDVREPLELEMDGHIEEAQNIPLGELEDRKQEITNLSGTKIFFCRSGNRSGKATEYFKSEGLTDVYNGGGYNDLRTVLDNL
;
A
#
# COMPACT_ATOMS: atom_id res chain seq x y z
N MET A 1 5.87 -6.73 13.01
CA MET A 1 4.53 -7.34 12.96
C MET A 1 4.28 -7.89 11.56
N ALA A 2 3.76 -9.10 11.48
CA ALA A 2 3.47 -9.71 10.19
C ALA A 2 2.29 -9.00 9.52
N ILE A 3 2.32 -8.89 8.19
CA ILE A 3 1.26 -8.19 7.45
C ILE A 3 -0.11 -8.86 7.67
N GLU A 4 -0.14 -10.17 7.84
CA GLU A 4 -1.40 -10.88 8.11
C GLU A 4 -2.07 -10.38 9.37
N ASP A 5 -1.30 -10.09 10.42
CA ASP A 5 -1.83 -9.59 11.69
C ASP A 5 -2.44 -8.21 11.50
N VAL A 6 -1.80 -7.36 10.71
CA VAL A 6 -2.30 -6.03 10.40
C VAL A 6 -3.62 -6.12 9.65
N LEU A 7 -3.70 -7.02 8.67
CA LEU A 7 -4.90 -7.22 7.87
C LEU A 7 -6.05 -7.81 8.70
N ARG A 8 -5.75 -8.75 9.60
CA ARG A 8 -6.78 -9.35 10.47
C ARG A 8 -7.35 -8.35 11.47
N ALA A 9 -6.53 -7.41 11.90
CA ALA A 9 -7.00 -6.37 12.81
C ALA A 9 -8.04 -5.46 12.17
N GLY A 10 -8.05 -5.37 10.83
CA GLY A 10 -8.94 -4.47 10.12
C GLY A 10 -8.49 -3.02 10.23
N ASN A 11 -9.36 -2.10 9.85
CA ASN A 11 -9.10 -0.66 9.92
C ASN A 11 -7.81 -0.29 9.18
N TYR A 12 -7.70 -0.73 7.93
CA TYR A 12 -6.55 -0.43 7.08
C TYR A 12 -7.00 0.09 5.72
N HIS A 13 -6.07 0.75 5.04
CA HIS A 13 -6.23 1.21 3.68
C HIS A 13 -5.11 0.60 2.84
N LEU A 14 -5.47 0.09 1.67
CA LEU A 14 -4.50 -0.48 0.72
C LEU A 14 -4.21 0.58 -0.34
N ILE A 15 -2.93 0.87 -0.55
CA ILE A 15 -2.49 1.84 -1.54
C ILE A 15 -1.54 1.16 -2.52
N ASP A 16 -1.96 1.07 -3.77
CA ASP A 16 -1.17 0.51 -4.86
C ASP A 16 -0.33 1.63 -5.46
N VAL A 17 1.00 1.52 -5.36
CA VAL A 17 1.90 2.56 -5.84
C VAL A 17 2.48 2.25 -7.22
N ARG A 18 1.89 1.28 -7.92
CA ARG A 18 2.25 0.97 -9.31
C ARG A 18 1.67 2.02 -10.25
N GLU A 19 2.14 1.99 -11.50
CA GLU A 19 1.57 2.84 -12.55
C GLU A 19 0.20 2.30 -12.98
N PRO A 20 -0.74 3.16 -13.38
CA PRO A 20 -2.08 2.70 -13.78
C PRO A 20 -2.05 1.64 -14.88
N LEU A 21 -1.11 1.70 -15.80
CA LEU A 21 -1.00 0.72 -16.88
C LEU A 21 -0.72 -0.69 -16.33
N GLU A 22 0.06 -0.78 -15.25
CA GLU A 22 0.35 -2.07 -14.62
C GLU A 22 -0.93 -2.71 -14.06
N LEU A 23 -1.84 -1.90 -13.54
CA LEU A 23 -3.11 -2.40 -13.03
C LEU A 23 -3.97 -2.98 -14.17
N GLU A 24 -3.97 -2.31 -15.32
CA GLU A 24 -4.70 -2.80 -16.48
C GLU A 24 -4.13 -4.10 -17.03
N MET A 25 -2.80 -4.23 -17.05
CA MET A 25 -2.13 -5.37 -17.65
C MET A 25 -2.05 -6.58 -16.73
N ASP A 26 -1.83 -6.35 -15.44
CA ASP A 26 -1.54 -7.43 -14.49
C ASP A 26 -2.67 -7.68 -13.50
N GLY A 27 -3.71 -6.84 -13.51
CA GLY A 27 -4.79 -6.93 -12.54
C GLY A 27 -4.56 -6.03 -11.33
N HIS A 28 -5.57 -5.90 -10.49
CA HIS A 28 -5.52 -5.01 -9.34
C HIS A 28 -6.36 -5.55 -8.17
N ILE A 29 -6.14 -5.00 -7.00
CA ILE A 29 -6.96 -5.30 -5.82
C ILE A 29 -8.06 -4.23 -5.77
N GLU A 30 -9.32 -4.66 -5.82
CA GLU A 30 -10.45 -3.76 -6.05
C GLU A 30 -10.58 -2.68 -4.97
N GLU A 31 -10.38 -3.03 -3.71
CA GLU A 31 -10.51 -2.08 -2.60
C GLU A 31 -9.29 -1.18 -2.43
N ALA A 32 -8.23 -1.37 -3.21
CA ALA A 32 -7.03 -0.55 -3.10
C ALA A 32 -7.17 0.74 -3.90
N GLN A 33 -6.62 1.82 -3.35
CA GLN A 33 -6.51 3.09 -4.05
C GLN A 33 -5.19 3.10 -4.81
N ASN A 34 -5.20 3.53 -6.06
CA ASN A 34 -3.97 3.64 -6.86
C ASN A 34 -3.43 5.07 -6.78
N ILE A 35 -2.25 5.19 -6.20
CA ILE A 35 -1.48 6.44 -6.21
C ILE A 35 -0.06 6.08 -6.63
N PRO A 36 0.33 6.33 -7.88
CA PRO A 36 1.68 5.97 -8.34
C PRO A 36 2.76 6.59 -7.48
N LEU A 37 3.86 5.88 -7.29
CA LEU A 37 4.95 6.33 -6.43
C LEU A 37 5.40 7.76 -6.76
N GLY A 38 5.49 8.10 -8.03
CA GLY A 38 5.92 9.43 -8.48
C GLY A 38 4.95 10.56 -8.12
N GLU A 39 3.72 10.23 -7.73
CA GLU A 39 2.70 11.23 -7.36
C GLU A 39 2.50 11.34 -5.85
N LEU A 40 3.12 10.46 -5.07
CA LEU A 40 2.86 10.41 -3.62
C LEU A 40 3.18 11.71 -2.90
N GLU A 41 4.29 12.34 -3.25
CA GLU A 41 4.69 13.57 -2.60
C GLU A 41 3.66 14.69 -2.84
N ASP A 42 3.19 14.83 -4.07
CA ASP A 42 2.19 15.85 -4.42
C ASP A 42 0.82 15.53 -3.81
N ARG A 43 0.54 14.26 -3.59
CA ARG A 43 -0.75 13.78 -3.10
C ARG A 43 -0.67 13.26 -1.66
N LYS A 44 0.35 13.65 -0.92
CA LYS A 44 0.59 13.08 0.42
C LYS A 44 -0.56 13.31 1.39
N GLN A 45 -1.32 14.38 1.23
CA GLN A 45 -2.46 14.62 2.11
C GLN A 45 -3.57 13.57 1.96
N GLU A 46 -3.69 12.96 0.80
CA GLU A 46 -4.64 11.86 0.63
C GLU A 46 -4.30 10.69 1.54
N ILE A 47 -3.03 10.52 1.86
CA ILE A 47 -2.57 9.46 2.77
C ILE A 47 -2.65 9.92 4.22
N THR A 48 -2.13 11.12 4.52
CA THR A 48 -2.11 11.61 5.91
C THR A 48 -3.50 11.85 6.47
N ASN A 49 -4.49 12.11 5.62
CA ASN A 49 -5.86 12.31 6.05
C ASN A 49 -6.63 11.00 6.28
N LEU A 50 -6.08 9.87 5.86
CA LEU A 50 -6.71 8.58 6.11
C LEU A 50 -6.55 8.19 7.59
N SER A 51 -7.61 7.73 8.20
CA SER A 51 -7.53 7.19 9.56
C SER A 51 -7.19 5.71 9.50
N GLY A 52 -6.43 5.22 10.48
CA GLY A 52 -6.05 3.82 10.55
C GLY A 52 -4.77 3.51 9.80
N THR A 53 -4.51 2.24 9.63
CA THR A 53 -3.26 1.73 9.04
C THR A 53 -3.23 1.92 7.54
N LYS A 54 -2.08 2.32 6.99
CA LYS A 54 -1.87 2.45 5.55
C LYS A 54 -0.88 1.37 5.11
N ILE A 55 -1.27 0.58 4.12
CA ILE A 55 -0.46 -0.52 3.61
C ILE A 55 -0.15 -0.22 2.14
N PHE A 56 1.12 0.04 1.85
CA PHE A 56 1.57 0.30 0.48
C PHE A 56 2.02 -1.00 -0.16
N PHE A 57 1.72 -1.19 -1.42
CA PHE A 57 2.21 -2.36 -2.15
C PHE A 57 2.49 -1.98 -3.60
N CYS A 58 3.29 -2.82 -4.26
CA CYS A 58 3.63 -2.64 -5.66
C CYS A 58 3.79 -4.02 -6.29
N ARG A 59 4.61 -4.15 -7.32
CA ARG A 59 4.81 -5.44 -7.97
C ARG A 59 5.68 -6.39 -7.14
N SER A 60 6.75 -5.85 -6.51
CA SER A 60 7.75 -6.66 -5.81
C SER A 60 8.02 -6.22 -4.37
N GLY A 61 7.45 -5.10 -3.94
CA GLY A 61 7.71 -4.54 -2.61
C GLY A 61 8.79 -3.48 -2.59
N ASN A 62 9.50 -3.25 -3.68
CA ASN A 62 10.59 -2.27 -3.73
C ASN A 62 10.06 -0.83 -3.72
N ARG A 63 9.17 -0.49 -4.65
CA ARG A 63 8.57 0.85 -4.71
C ARG A 63 7.74 1.13 -3.47
N SER A 64 7.00 0.15 -3.00
CA SER A 64 6.18 0.30 -1.79
C SER A 64 7.05 0.45 -0.54
N GLY A 65 8.24 -0.15 -0.52
CA GLY A 65 9.22 0.09 0.54
C GLY A 65 9.64 1.55 0.60
N LYS A 66 9.87 2.15 -0.57
CA LYS A 66 10.21 3.58 -0.66
C LYS A 66 9.07 4.46 -0.16
N ALA A 67 7.84 4.12 -0.54
CA ALA A 67 6.66 4.84 -0.08
C ALA A 67 6.54 4.78 1.44
N THR A 68 6.73 3.58 2.00
CA THR A 68 6.65 3.37 3.45
C THR A 68 7.70 4.21 4.18
N GLU A 69 8.94 4.19 3.69
CA GLU A 69 10.02 4.97 4.31
C GLU A 69 9.78 6.47 4.19
N TYR A 70 9.24 6.91 3.06
CA TYR A 70 8.92 8.32 2.88
C TYR A 70 7.91 8.79 3.95
N PHE A 71 6.83 8.05 4.15
CA PHE A 71 5.82 8.46 5.12
C PHE A 71 6.30 8.31 6.56
N LYS A 72 7.17 7.35 6.85
CA LYS A 72 7.82 7.28 8.17
C LYS A 72 8.67 8.52 8.42
N SER A 73 9.39 8.99 7.42
CA SER A 73 10.19 10.21 7.54
C SER A 73 9.32 11.45 7.74
N GLU A 74 8.07 11.40 7.29
CA GLU A 74 7.10 12.47 7.49
C GLU A 74 6.37 12.36 8.83
N GLY A 75 6.74 11.40 9.66
CA GLY A 75 6.20 11.27 11.02
C GLY A 75 5.07 10.28 11.19
N LEU A 76 4.65 9.57 10.15
CA LEU A 76 3.62 8.56 10.28
C LEU A 76 4.20 7.28 10.87
N THR A 77 3.45 6.68 11.80
CA THR A 77 3.87 5.43 12.46
C THR A 77 3.00 4.23 12.05
N ASP A 78 1.87 4.49 11.42
CA ASP A 78 0.89 3.47 11.05
C ASP A 78 0.96 3.10 9.57
N VAL A 79 2.17 3.03 9.02
CA VAL A 79 2.43 2.70 7.62
C VAL A 79 3.25 1.42 7.52
N TYR A 80 2.88 0.57 6.56
CA TYR A 80 3.51 -0.74 6.37
C TYR A 80 3.72 -1.02 4.88
N ASN A 81 4.77 -1.77 4.60
CA ASN A 81 5.03 -2.28 3.26
C ASN A 81 4.31 -3.63 3.11
N GLY A 82 3.32 -3.68 2.26
CA GLY A 82 2.55 -4.91 2.00
C GLY A 82 3.23 -5.87 1.04
N GLY A 83 4.34 -5.46 0.43
CA GLY A 83 5.09 -6.30 -0.49
C GLY A 83 4.58 -6.26 -1.91
N GLY A 84 4.62 -7.40 -2.59
CA GLY A 84 4.20 -7.51 -3.98
C GLY A 84 2.70 -7.78 -4.12
N TYR A 85 2.13 -7.31 -5.21
CA TYR A 85 0.71 -7.44 -5.50
C TYR A 85 0.23 -8.90 -5.41
N ASN A 86 0.95 -9.82 -6.05
CA ASN A 86 0.52 -11.23 -6.06
C ASN A 86 0.57 -11.86 -4.67
N ASP A 87 1.61 -11.58 -3.92
CA ASP A 87 1.75 -12.12 -2.56
C ASP A 87 0.69 -11.53 -1.63
N LEU A 88 0.45 -10.23 -1.73
CA LEU A 88 -0.55 -9.57 -0.90
C LEU A 88 -1.95 -10.11 -1.22
N ARG A 89 -2.26 -10.30 -2.50
CA ARG A 89 -3.54 -10.83 -2.90
C ARG A 89 -3.74 -12.25 -2.35
N THR A 90 -2.70 -13.07 -2.37
CA THR A 90 -2.78 -14.42 -1.80
C THR A 90 -3.08 -14.36 -0.31
N VAL A 91 -2.42 -13.46 0.41
CA VAL A 91 -2.69 -13.29 1.85
C VAL A 91 -4.13 -12.86 2.09
N LEU A 92 -4.61 -11.87 1.33
CA LEU A 92 -5.99 -11.38 1.45
C LEU A 92 -7.00 -12.49 1.18
N ASP A 93 -6.76 -13.32 0.18
CA ASP A 93 -7.67 -14.40 -0.19
C ASP A 93 -7.73 -15.51 0.86
N ASN A 94 -6.73 -15.59 1.74
CA ASN A 94 -6.62 -16.63 2.77
C ASN A 94 -6.94 -16.13 4.18
N LEU A 95 -7.44 -14.92 4.30
CA LEU A 95 -7.80 -14.38 5.62
C LEU A 95 -9.09 -14.99 6.18
#